data_827bbb636f44e2f1f6b41919b3149615
#
_entry.id   827bbb636f44e2f1f6b41919b3149615
#
_cell.length_a   1.000
_cell.length_b   1.000
_cell.length_c   1.000
_cell.angle_alpha   90.00
_cell.angle_beta   90.00
_cell.angle_gamma   90.00
#
_symmetry.space_group_name_H-M   'P 1'
#
loop_
_entity.id
_entity.type
_entity.pdbx_description
1 polymer ?
#
loop_
_entity_poly.entity_id
_entity_poly.type
_entity_poly.pdbx_seq_one_letter_code
_entity_poly.pdbx_strand_id
1 'polypeptide(L)'
;GANPSEYLWDNNSFWSGDSNGYHSGENSVPGHFTIDLGVTTQLTKAKIHYRPTWSFVGNNPTEIEIWGRENIENAETYPIFESLGNNVTSSPVPTSEFENAGWQLITIQAINGGGSDFAEFDIPEAPMGRYIRFRFVSTVEGNACQFIEMALHGMGAIPPN
;
A
#
# COMPACT_ATOMS: atom_id res chain seq x y z
N GLY A 1 17.70 -5.88 0.80
CA GLY A 1 17.17 -5.18 1.98
C GLY A 1 15.85 -4.51 1.63
N ALA A 2 15.08 -4.11 2.64
CA ALA A 2 13.83 -3.39 2.43
C ALA A 2 14.13 -1.90 2.15
N ASN A 3 13.34 -1.27 1.29
CA ASN A 3 13.39 0.16 1.03
C ASN A 3 12.21 0.84 1.71
N PRO A 4 12.40 2.04 2.24
CA PRO A 4 11.36 2.75 2.97
C PRO A 4 10.18 3.17 2.09
N SER A 5 9.03 3.37 2.72
CA SER A 5 7.79 3.73 2.01
C SER A 5 7.79 5.17 1.46
N GLU A 6 8.65 6.06 1.95
CA GLU A 6 8.76 7.43 1.43
C GLU A 6 9.13 7.51 -0.05
N TYR A 7 9.78 6.49 -0.60
CA TYR A 7 10.06 6.41 -2.03
C TYR A 7 8.83 6.20 -2.91
N LEU A 8 7.66 5.95 -2.32
CA LEU A 8 6.40 5.80 -3.05
C LEU A 8 5.76 7.13 -3.44
N TRP A 9 6.30 8.25 -2.95
CA TRP A 9 5.75 9.61 -3.15
C TRP A 9 6.80 10.64 -3.52
N ASP A 10 7.93 10.19 -4.07
CA ASP A 10 9.00 11.09 -4.51
C ASP A 10 8.78 11.63 -5.94
N ASN A 11 7.67 11.27 -6.56
CA ASN A 11 7.30 11.58 -7.94
C ASN A 11 8.29 11.01 -8.96
N ASN A 12 8.92 9.89 -8.63
CA ASN A 12 9.88 9.20 -9.47
C ASN A 12 9.35 7.82 -9.87
N SER A 13 8.56 7.77 -10.91
CA SER A 13 8.03 6.52 -11.48
C SER A 13 9.03 5.77 -12.38
N PHE A 14 10.26 6.28 -12.48
CA PHE A 14 11.29 5.67 -13.31
C PHE A 14 12.18 4.73 -12.50
N TRP A 15 12.28 3.50 -12.93
CA TRP A 15 13.16 2.51 -12.32
C TRP A 15 14.64 2.82 -12.60
N SER A 16 15.41 3.10 -11.57
CA SER A 16 16.85 3.40 -11.65
C SER A 16 17.73 2.36 -10.93
N GLY A 17 17.20 1.16 -10.72
CA GLY A 17 17.86 0.11 -9.94
C GLY A 17 17.28 -0.04 -8.53
N ASP A 18 17.99 -0.74 -7.64
CA ASP A 18 17.48 -1.09 -6.31
C ASP A 18 17.41 0.10 -5.32
N SER A 19 17.62 1.32 -5.79
CA SER A 19 17.69 2.52 -4.95
C SER A 19 16.42 3.36 -4.95
N ASN A 20 15.39 2.99 -5.69
CA ASN A 20 14.11 3.68 -5.67
C ASN A 20 12.93 2.70 -5.57
N GLY A 21 11.80 3.21 -5.08
CA GLY A 21 10.60 2.44 -4.84
C GLY A 21 10.58 1.69 -3.51
N TYR A 22 9.42 1.19 -3.19
CA TYR A 22 9.16 0.42 -1.97
C TYR A 22 9.57 -1.03 -2.14
N HIS A 23 10.17 -1.60 -1.09
CA HIS A 23 10.43 -3.04 -0.99
C HIS A 23 10.16 -3.50 0.44
N SER A 24 9.26 -4.43 0.60
CA SER A 24 8.80 -4.89 1.93
C SER A 24 9.79 -5.79 2.68
N GLY A 25 10.85 -6.24 2.01
CA GLY A 25 11.72 -7.30 2.54
C GLY A 25 11.18 -8.69 2.27
N GLU A 26 12.02 -9.70 2.46
CA GLU A 26 11.64 -11.09 2.26
C GLU A 26 10.68 -11.61 3.34
N ASN A 27 9.84 -12.56 2.98
CA ASN A 27 8.85 -13.21 3.86
C ASN A 27 7.84 -12.23 4.47
N SER A 28 7.50 -11.16 3.76
CA SER A 28 6.59 -10.11 4.23
C SER A 28 5.24 -10.07 3.51
N VAL A 29 4.92 -11.09 2.69
CA VAL A 29 3.64 -11.21 2.01
C VAL A 29 2.79 -12.29 2.68
N PRO A 30 1.54 -11.99 3.06
CA PRO A 30 0.88 -10.69 3.00
C PRO A 30 1.46 -9.68 4.01
N GLY A 31 1.40 -8.41 3.66
CA GLY A 31 1.90 -7.33 4.50
C GLY A 31 1.21 -6.01 4.22
N HIS A 32 1.49 -4.99 5.02
CA HIS A 32 0.87 -3.69 4.85
C HIS A 32 1.75 -2.54 5.34
N PHE A 33 1.41 -1.34 4.93
CA PHE A 33 1.86 -0.08 5.53
C PHE A 33 0.68 0.90 5.65
N THR A 34 0.82 1.90 6.48
CA THR A 34 -0.20 2.91 6.73
C THR A 34 0.34 4.30 6.40
N ILE A 35 -0.49 5.11 5.77
CA ILE A 35 -0.19 6.47 5.34
C ILE A 35 -1.13 7.43 6.06
N ASP A 36 -0.61 8.54 6.58
CA ASP A 36 -1.39 9.71 6.96
C ASP A 36 -1.43 10.68 5.76
N LEU A 37 -2.62 10.88 5.18
CA LEU A 37 -2.80 11.81 4.06
C LEU A 37 -2.73 13.28 4.51
N GLY A 38 -2.73 13.55 5.84
CA GLY A 38 -2.79 14.90 6.40
C GLY A 38 -4.15 15.59 6.27
N VAL A 39 -5.06 15.02 5.49
CA VAL A 39 -6.43 15.53 5.27
C VAL A 39 -7.40 14.36 5.26
N THR A 40 -8.63 14.58 5.69
CA THR A 40 -9.72 13.61 5.50
C THR A 40 -10.30 13.80 4.10
N THR A 41 -10.33 12.76 3.31
CA THR A 41 -10.78 12.79 1.92
C THR A 41 -11.47 11.49 1.52
N GLN A 42 -12.29 11.54 0.48
CA GLN A 42 -12.83 10.36 -0.18
C GLN A 42 -11.89 9.97 -1.33
N LEU A 43 -11.31 8.79 -1.28
CA LEU A 43 -10.50 8.29 -2.39
C LEU A 43 -11.38 8.02 -3.61
N THR A 44 -10.88 8.34 -4.78
CA THR A 44 -11.59 8.15 -6.05
C THR A 44 -10.83 7.28 -7.04
N LYS A 45 -9.51 7.24 -6.90
CA LYS A 45 -8.63 6.49 -7.80
C LYS A 45 -7.30 6.16 -7.12
N ALA A 46 -6.71 5.04 -7.48
CA ALA A 46 -5.33 4.71 -7.15
C ALA A 46 -4.56 4.30 -8.41
N LYS A 47 -3.26 4.60 -8.41
CA LYS A 47 -2.31 4.17 -9.42
C LYS A 47 -1.05 3.66 -8.77
N ILE A 48 -0.55 2.53 -9.27
CA ILE A 48 0.65 1.86 -8.74
C ILE A 48 1.57 1.59 -9.91
N HIS A 49 2.80 2.12 -9.88
CA HIS A 49 3.83 1.84 -10.87
C HIS A 49 4.64 0.64 -10.44
N TYR A 50 4.69 -0.36 -11.29
CA TYR A 50 5.40 -1.60 -11.07
C TYR A 50 6.89 -1.49 -11.37
N ARG A 51 7.64 -2.42 -10.85
CA ARG A 51 8.94 -2.76 -11.38
C ARG A 51 8.80 -3.16 -12.87
N PRO A 52 9.65 -2.62 -13.77
CA PRO A 52 9.50 -2.88 -15.20
C PRO A 52 9.78 -4.35 -15.54
N THR A 53 9.18 -4.80 -16.63
CA THR A 53 9.23 -6.21 -17.10
C THR A 53 10.62 -6.71 -17.45
N TRP A 54 11.57 -5.82 -17.76
CA TRP A 54 12.96 -6.18 -18.00
C TRP A 54 13.80 -6.37 -16.72
N SER A 55 13.20 -6.09 -15.56
CA SER A 55 13.78 -6.32 -14.24
C SER A 55 13.13 -7.53 -13.57
N PHE A 56 13.47 -7.82 -12.31
CA PHE A 56 12.82 -8.87 -11.54
C PHE A 56 11.41 -8.44 -11.12
N VAL A 57 10.40 -9.06 -11.74
CA VAL A 57 8.98 -8.72 -11.51
C VAL A 57 8.29 -9.57 -10.44
N GLY A 58 8.98 -10.57 -9.90
CA GLY A 58 8.43 -11.54 -8.95
C GLY A 58 7.80 -10.92 -7.72
N ASN A 59 8.27 -9.76 -7.31
CA ASN A 59 7.77 -9.03 -6.14
C ASN A 59 6.67 -8.00 -6.47
N ASN A 60 6.28 -7.82 -7.74
CA ASN A 60 5.19 -6.94 -8.08
C ASN A 60 3.87 -7.47 -7.52
N PRO A 61 3.03 -6.62 -6.89
CA PRO A 61 1.76 -7.06 -6.31
C PRO A 61 0.77 -7.54 -7.39
N THR A 62 0.03 -8.59 -7.07
CA THR A 62 -1.04 -9.17 -7.91
C THR A 62 -2.41 -9.06 -7.27
N GLU A 63 -2.46 -8.88 -5.96
CA GLU A 63 -3.69 -8.57 -5.24
C GLU A 63 -3.40 -7.62 -4.10
N ILE A 64 -4.22 -6.58 -3.99
CA ILE A 64 -4.12 -5.56 -2.95
C ILE A 64 -5.46 -5.30 -2.30
N GLU A 65 -5.41 -4.82 -1.07
CA GLU A 65 -6.52 -4.23 -0.35
C GLU A 65 -6.16 -2.79 0.05
N ILE A 66 -7.12 -1.89 -0.03
CA ILE A 66 -7.02 -0.54 0.50
C ILE A 66 -8.05 -0.40 1.62
N TRP A 67 -7.57 0.01 2.79
CA TRP A 67 -8.36 0.23 3.99
C TRP A 67 -8.26 1.68 4.40
N GLY A 68 -9.33 2.25 4.94
CA GLY A 68 -9.40 3.64 5.37
C GLY A 68 -9.90 3.82 6.78
N ARG A 69 -9.50 4.93 7.38
CA ARG A 69 -9.97 5.37 8.70
C ARG A 69 -9.83 6.87 8.84
N GLU A 70 -10.78 7.51 9.49
CA GLU A 70 -10.71 8.96 9.77
C GLU A 70 -9.78 9.28 10.94
N ASN A 71 -9.79 8.45 11.97
CA ASN A 71 -9.09 8.68 13.22
C ASN A 71 -8.18 7.47 13.53
N ILE A 72 -6.96 7.72 13.97
CA ILE A 72 -6.01 6.67 14.36
C ILE A 72 -6.00 6.40 15.87
N GLU A 73 -6.71 7.21 16.68
CA GLU A 73 -6.82 6.95 18.12
C GLU A 73 -7.37 5.54 18.36
N ASN A 74 -6.68 4.75 19.17
CA ASN A 74 -6.98 3.36 19.45
C ASN A 74 -6.97 2.42 18.24
N ALA A 75 -6.56 2.89 17.05
CA ALA A 75 -6.17 2.01 15.99
C ALA A 75 -4.80 1.47 16.35
N GLU A 76 -4.76 0.29 16.91
CA GLU A 76 -3.51 -0.43 16.93
C GLU A 76 -3.01 -0.51 15.49
N THR A 77 -1.83 0.04 15.25
CA THR A 77 -1.09 -0.19 14.02
C THR A 77 -0.58 -1.63 14.10
N TYR A 78 -1.53 -2.55 14.12
CA TYR A 78 -1.25 -3.96 14.33
C TYR A 78 -0.71 -4.63 13.06
N PRO A 79 0.20 -5.52 13.28
CA PRO A 79 1.09 -5.49 14.41
C PRO A 79 2.20 -4.49 14.13
N ILE A 80 2.51 -3.65 15.09
CA ILE A 80 3.82 -3.02 15.09
C ILE A 80 4.79 -4.19 15.26
N PHE A 81 5.31 -4.73 14.19
CA PHE A 81 6.48 -5.55 14.33
C PHE A 81 7.58 -4.66 14.87
N GLU A 82 8.11 -5.08 16.00
CA GLU A 82 9.46 -4.70 16.38
C GLU A 82 10.28 -4.75 15.10
N SER A 83 10.70 -3.61 14.69
CA SER A 83 11.28 -3.34 13.39
C SER A 83 12.21 -4.48 12.99
N LEU A 84 11.90 -5.17 11.93
CA LEU A 84 12.94 -5.84 11.14
C LEU A 84 13.86 -4.77 10.49
N GLY A 85 13.97 -3.60 11.13
CA GLY A 85 14.86 -2.51 10.80
C GLY A 85 14.38 -1.56 9.71
N ASN A 86 13.23 -1.77 9.06
CA ASN A 86 12.86 -1.04 7.85
C ASN A 86 11.35 -0.81 7.67
N ASN A 87 10.61 -0.50 8.72
CA ASN A 87 9.19 -0.12 8.66
C ASN A 87 8.25 -1.12 7.95
N VAL A 88 8.65 -2.37 7.83
CA VAL A 88 7.86 -3.40 7.18
C VAL A 88 7.16 -4.22 8.22
N THR A 89 5.86 -4.27 8.10
CA THR A 89 5.02 -5.14 8.89
C THR A 89 4.66 -6.36 8.05
N SER A 90 5.39 -7.44 8.19
CA SER A 90 4.88 -8.72 7.71
C SER A 90 3.80 -9.18 8.67
N SER A 91 2.62 -9.43 8.17
CA SER A 91 1.58 -9.97 9.02
C SER A 91 0.60 -10.79 8.19
N PRO A 92 0.51 -12.07 8.46
CA PRO A 92 -0.62 -12.87 8.03
C PRO A 92 -1.89 -12.55 8.82
N VAL A 93 -2.06 -11.31 9.30
CA VAL A 93 -3.21 -10.90 10.10
C VAL A 93 -4.48 -11.11 9.29
N PRO A 94 -5.46 -11.83 9.83
CA PRO A 94 -6.78 -11.93 9.24
C PRO A 94 -7.39 -10.53 9.06
N THR A 95 -8.07 -10.31 7.94
CA THR A 95 -8.74 -9.02 7.66
C THR A 95 -9.74 -8.63 8.75
N SER A 96 -10.34 -9.60 9.44
CA SER A 96 -11.20 -9.37 10.60
C SER A 96 -10.54 -8.57 11.72
N GLU A 97 -9.22 -8.62 11.87
CA GLU A 97 -8.52 -7.82 12.87
C GLU A 97 -8.43 -6.35 12.48
N PHE A 98 -8.35 -6.05 11.18
CA PHE A 98 -8.45 -4.66 10.72
C PHE A 98 -9.83 -4.08 11.01
N GLU A 99 -10.90 -4.83 10.74
CA GLU A 99 -12.27 -4.42 11.04
C GLU A 99 -12.47 -4.20 12.53
N ASN A 100 -12.01 -5.13 13.39
CA ASN A 100 -12.07 -5.02 14.84
C ASN A 100 -11.30 -3.81 15.37
N ALA A 101 -10.22 -3.42 14.72
CA ALA A 101 -9.47 -2.20 15.02
C ALA A 101 -10.11 -0.93 14.44
N GLY A 102 -11.26 -1.03 13.77
CA GLY A 102 -12.02 0.09 13.22
C GLY A 102 -11.59 0.56 11.84
N TRP A 103 -10.81 -0.23 11.11
CA TRP A 103 -10.54 0.01 9.71
C TRP A 103 -11.72 -0.40 8.84
N GLN A 104 -12.00 0.38 7.80
CA GLN A 104 -13.02 0.09 6.82
C GLN A 104 -12.37 -0.32 5.50
N LEU A 105 -12.79 -1.44 4.96
CA LEU A 105 -12.34 -1.86 3.63
C LEU A 105 -12.87 -0.90 2.58
N ILE A 106 -11.96 -0.29 1.80
CA ILE A 106 -12.30 0.60 0.70
C ILE A 106 -12.44 -0.21 -0.59
N THR A 107 -11.45 -1.03 -0.91
CA THR A 107 -11.47 -1.85 -2.12
C THR A 107 -10.52 -3.04 -2.04
N ILE A 108 -10.85 -4.08 -2.79
CA ILE A 108 -9.96 -5.21 -3.11
C ILE A 108 -9.75 -5.19 -4.62
N GLN A 109 -8.49 -5.24 -5.05
CA GLN A 109 -8.14 -5.22 -6.47
C GLN A 109 -7.20 -6.36 -6.82
N ALA A 110 -7.61 -7.17 -7.79
CA ALA A 110 -6.70 -8.02 -8.53
C ALA A 110 -6.00 -7.16 -9.59
N ILE A 111 -4.68 -7.14 -9.57
CA ILE A 111 -3.85 -6.31 -10.45
C ILE A 111 -2.79 -7.17 -11.14
N ASN A 112 -2.40 -6.77 -12.35
CA ASN A 112 -1.46 -7.56 -13.15
C ASN A 112 -0.01 -7.12 -12.94
N GLY A 113 0.61 -7.54 -11.85
CA GLY A 113 1.99 -7.20 -11.50
C GLY A 113 3.07 -7.66 -12.49
N GLY A 114 2.74 -8.52 -13.44
CA GLY A 114 3.71 -9.09 -14.40
C GLY A 114 3.58 -8.62 -15.85
N GLY A 115 2.54 -7.86 -16.21
CA GLY A 115 2.18 -7.62 -17.61
C GLY A 115 2.10 -6.16 -18.07
N SER A 116 2.34 -5.20 -17.18
CA SER A 116 2.23 -3.77 -17.49
C SER A 116 3.19 -2.94 -16.63
N ASP A 117 3.39 -1.68 -17.00
CA ASP A 117 4.24 -0.76 -16.23
C ASP A 117 3.52 -0.21 -14.99
N PHE A 118 2.20 -0.23 -14.99
CA PHE A 118 1.38 0.22 -13.87
C PHE A 118 0.00 -0.45 -13.84
N ALA A 119 -0.65 -0.40 -12.68
CA ALA A 119 -2.08 -0.58 -12.51
C ALA A 119 -2.73 0.77 -12.15
N GLU A 120 -3.87 1.06 -12.75
CA GLU A 120 -4.72 2.19 -12.39
C GLU A 120 -6.17 1.70 -12.29
N PHE A 121 -6.87 2.08 -11.23
CA PHE A 121 -8.25 1.68 -11.01
C PHE A 121 -9.04 2.75 -10.27
N ASP A 122 -10.30 2.87 -10.60
CA ASP A 122 -11.25 3.75 -9.92
C ASP A 122 -11.69 3.11 -8.60
N ILE A 123 -11.95 3.96 -7.61
CA ILE A 123 -12.46 3.59 -6.29
C ILE A 123 -13.82 4.25 -6.12
N PRO A 124 -14.91 3.61 -6.53
CA PRO A 124 -16.25 4.17 -6.37
C PRO A 124 -16.68 4.10 -4.90
N GLU A 125 -17.36 5.15 -4.45
CA GLU A 125 -18.06 5.17 -3.16
C GLU A 125 -17.18 4.87 -1.92
N ALA A 126 -15.89 5.21 -1.97
CA ALA A 126 -15.03 5.08 -0.82
C ALA A 126 -15.57 5.87 0.38
N PRO A 127 -15.44 5.37 1.62
CA PRO A 127 -15.69 6.18 2.80
C PRO A 127 -14.69 7.33 2.91
N MET A 128 -15.01 8.35 3.67
CA MET A 128 -14.05 9.39 4.06
C MET A 128 -12.96 8.76 4.93
N GLY A 129 -11.72 9.14 4.68
CA GLY A 129 -10.58 8.65 5.45
C GLY A 129 -9.41 9.61 5.42
N ARG A 130 -8.65 9.65 6.49
CA ARG A 130 -7.37 10.35 6.59
C ARG A 130 -6.21 9.38 6.58
N TYR A 131 -6.37 8.26 7.28
CA TYR A 131 -5.36 7.22 7.35
C TYR A 131 -5.73 6.12 6.36
N ILE A 132 -4.81 5.79 5.47
CA ILE A 132 -4.98 4.78 4.46
C ILE A 132 -3.99 3.67 4.74
N ARG A 133 -4.49 2.44 4.84
CA ARG A 133 -3.67 1.23 4.94
C ARG A 133 -3.70 0.53 3.60
N PHE A 134 -2.53 0.36 3.04
CA PHE A 134 -2.31 -0.41 1.84
C PHE A 134 -1.79 -1.80 2.23
N ARG A 135 -2.56 -2.84 1.91
CA ARG A 135 -2.18 -4.22 2.15
C ARG A 135 -1.92 -4.92 0.82
N PHE A 136 -0.74 -5.47 0.67
CA PHE A 136 -0.41 -6.35 -0.44
C PHE A 136 -0.67 -7.79 0.01
N VAL A 137 -1.62 -8.44 -0.68
CA VAL A 137 -2.12 -9.78 -0.31
C VAL A 137 -1.29 -10.85 -0.98
N SER A 138 -0.96 -10.63 -2.26
CA SER A 138 -0.12 -11.53 -3.05
C SER A 138 0.75 -10.77 -4.03
N THR A 139 1.81 -11.42 -4.46
CA THR A 139 2.74 -10.96 -5.51
C THR A 139 2.99 -12.08 -6.51
N VAL A 140 3.65 -11.79 -7.62
CA VAL A 140 3.90 -12.77 -8.68
C VAL A 140 4.59 -14.04 -8.15
N GLU A 141 5.58 -13.91 -7.27
CA GLU A 141 6.32 -15.04 -6.67
C GLU A 141 6.01 -15.27 -5.18
N GLY A 142 5.28 -14.38 -4.52
CA GLY A 142 4.74 -14.61 -3.18
C GLY A 142 5.67 -14.37 -2.00
N ASN A 143 6.86 -13.81 -2.17
CA ASN A 143 7.85 -13.70 -1.09
C ASN A 143 7.97 -12.29 -0.49
N ALA A 144 8.01 -11.27 -1.34
CA ALA A 144 8.12 -9.87 -0.96
C ALA A 144 7.21 -9.02 -1.86
N CYS A 145 6.92 -7.78 -1.47
CA CYS A 145 6.23 -6.82 -2.31
C CYS A 145 7.15 -5.68 -2.70
N GLN A 146 7.14 -5.33 -3.98
CA GLN A 146 7.91 -4.22 -4.52
C GLN A 146 7.14 -3.48 -5.60
N PHE A 147 7.18 -2.15 -5.56
CA PHE A 147 6.69 -1.25 -6.61
C PHE A 147 7.38 0.11 -6.49
N ILE A 148 7.31 0.91 -7.55
CA ILE A 148 8.16 2.10 -7.66
C ILE A 148 7.48 3.31 -7.04
N GLU A 149 6.23 3.54 -7.42
CA GLU A 149 5.51 4.78 -7.10
C GLU A 149 4.03 4.47 -6.89
N MET A 150 3.37 5.24 -6.03
CA MET A 150 1.93 5.19 -5.84
C MET A 150 1.33 6.59 -5.87
N ALA A 151 0.21 6.73 -6.57
CA ALA A 151 -0.60 7.94 -6.54
C ALA A 151 -2.02 7.61 -6.04
N LEU A 152 -2.49 8.38 -5.07
CA LEU A 152 -3.85 8.33 -4.56
C LEU A 152 -4.56 9.64 -4.92
N HIS A 153 -5.73 9.53 -5.53
CA HIS A 153 -6.57 10.67 -5.85
C HIS A 153 -7.79 10.68 -4.95
N GLY A 154 -8.17 11.84 -4.48
CA GLY A 154 -9.33 12.03 -3.61
C GLY A 154 -10.11 13.29 -3.93
N MET A 155 -11.30 13.40 -3.35
CA MET A 155 -12.17 14.57 -3.46
C MET A 155 -12.75 14.93 -2.08
N GLY A 156 -13.21 16.17 -1.94
CA GLY A 156 -13.84 16.64 -0.71
C GLY A 156 -12.89 16.71 0.49
N ALA A 157 -11.63 17.10 0.26
CA ALA A 157 -10.62 17.18 1.32
C ALA A 157 -11.02 18.14 2.46
N ILE A 158 -11.02 17.64 3.69
CA ILE A 158 -11.29 18.40 4.91
C ILE A 158 -9.96 18.52 5.68
N PRO A 159 -9.41 19.74 5.85
CA PRO A 159 -8.22 19.94 6.68
C PRO A 159 -8.48 19.49 8.12
N PRO A 160 -7.46 19.06 8.84
CA PRO A 160 -7.57 18.82 10.27
C PRO A 160 -7.90 20.13 11.01
N ASN A 161 -8.77 20.04 12.00
CA ASN A 161 -9.09 21.16 12.91
C ASN A 161 -7.91 21.48 13.83
#